data_17c2e132202365e220e2e1b8759c314f
#
_entry.id   17c2e132202365e220e2e1b8759c314f
#
_cell.length_a   1.000
_cell.length_b   1.000
_cell.length_c   1.000
_cell.angle_alpha   90.00
_cell.angle_beta   90.00
_cell.angle_gamma   90.00
#
_symmetry.space_group_name_H-M   'P 1'
#
loop_
_entity.id
_entity.type
_entity.pdbx_description
1 polymer ?
#
loop_
_entity_poly.entity_id
_entity_poly.type
_entity_poly.pdbx_seq_one_letter_code
_entity_poly.pdbx_strand_id
1 'polypeptide(L)'
;MYLQVVDFNFKVKAMYVGLMIRRIIQAEFDPTSVDDRDYYGNKRLELAGSLLSLLFEDLFKRMNFELKQIADKNIPKIKAAQFDIGKHIRSDHITLGLENAIATVRNVLIINFFLK
;
A
#
# COMPACT_ATOMS: atom_id res chain seq x y z
N MET A 1 8.01 12.05 3.52
CA MET A 1 7.88 11.73 2.09
C MET A 1 9.00 10.79 1.68
N TYR A 2 8.71 9.51 1.50
CA TYR A 2 9.70 8.55 1.01
C TYR A 2 9.70 8.60 -0.52
N LEU A 3 10.77 9.10 -1.10
CA LEU A 3 11.01 8.97 -2.53
C LEU A 3 11.32 7.51 -2.83
N GLN A 4 10.35 6.78 -3.35
CA GLN A 4 10.56 5.43 -3.85
C GLN A 4 11.40 5.52 -5.12
N VAL A 5 12.63 5.04 -5.05
CA VAL A 5 13.52 4.94 -6.20
C VAL A 5 13.80 3.48 -6.43
N VAL A 6 13.50 3.01 -7.63
CA VAL A 6 13.81 1.65 -8.07
C VAL A 6 15.34 1.51 -8.14
N ASP A 7 15.85 0.36 -7.66
CA ASP A 7 17.27 -0.03 -7.77
C ASP A 7 18.30 0.88 -7.08
N PHE A 8 17.94 1.50 -5.95
CA PHE A 8 18.87 2.36 -5.19
C PHE A 8 19.55 3.46 -6.02
N ASN A 9 18.87 3.96 -7.05
CA ASN A 9 19.41 4.98 -7.92
C ASN A 9 19.46 6.36 -7.24
N PHE A 10 20.50 6.59 -6.45
CA PHE A 10 20.71 7.84 -5.71
C PHE A 10 20.82 9.08 -6.59
N LYS A 11 21.24 8.94 -7.86
CA LYS A 11 21.33 10.07 -8.79
C LYS A 11 19.95 10.69 -9.05
N VAL A 12 18.94 9.87 -9.34
CA VAL A 12 17.56 10.35 -9.56
C VAL A 12 17.00 11.00 -8.29
N LYS A 13 17.27 10.40 -7.14
CA LYS A 13 16.87 10.94 -5.84
C LYS A 13 17.52 12.30 -5.56
N ALA A 14 18.81 12.43 -5.82
CA ALA A 14 19.54 13.69 -5.64
C ALA A 14 19.03 14.78 -6.60
N MET A 15 18.75 14.44 -7.87
CA MET A 15 18.16 15.36 -8.83
C MET A 15 16.79 15.88 -8.37
N TYR A 16 15.96 15.00 -7.81
CA TYR A 16 14.64 15.40 -7.31
C TYR A 16 14.76 16.33 -6.09
N VAL A 17 15.67 16.03 -5.16
CA VAL A 17 15.95 16.92 -4.02
C VAL A 17 16.48 18.27 -4.50
N GLY A 18 17.40 18.28 -5.48
CA GLY A 18 17.88 19.49 -6.10
C GLY A 18 16.78 20.33 -6.75
N LEU A 19 15.81 19.68 -7.41
CA LEU A 19 14.64 20.36 -7.98
C LEU A 19 13.77 21.00 -6.88
N MET A 20 13.57 20.31 -5.76
CA MET A 20 12.82 20.87 -4.61
C MET A 20 13.51 22.11 -4.05
N ILE A 21 14.82 22.04 -3.84
CA ILE A 21 15.62 23.18 -3.35
C ILE A 21 15.55 24.35 -4.33
N ARG A 22 15.70 24.09 -5.62
CA ARG A 22 15.55 25.11 -6.67
C ARG A 22 14.21 25.83 -6.59
N ARG A 23 13.10 25.08 -6.43
CA ARG A 23 11.76 25.67 -6.30
C ARG A 23 11.61 26.52 -5.05
N ILE A 24 12.19 26.11 -3.94
CA ILE A 24 12.17 26.89 -2.69
C ILE A 24 12.91 28.21 -2.91
N ILE A 25 14.08 28.19 -3.52
CA ILE A 25 14.86 29.41 -3.81
C ILE A 25 14.08 30.33 -4.77
N GLN A 26 13.45 29.78 -5.82
CA GLN A 26 12.62 30.56 -6.74
C GLN A 26 11.44 31.23 -6.03
N ALA A 27 10.79 30.53 -5.10
CA ALA A 27 9.67 31.07 -4.34
C ALA A 27 10.06 32.21 -3.41
N GLU A 28 11.31 32.29 -2.99
CA GLU A 28 11.83 33.43 -2.22
C GLU A 28 11.94 34.70 -3.05
N PHE A 29 12.31 34.58 -4.35
CA PHE A 29 12.44 35.70 -5.25
C PHE A 29 11.13 36.06 -5.96
N ASP A 30 10.24 35.10 -6.15
CA ASP A 30 8.96 35.27 -6.84
C ASP A 30 7.82 34.66 -6.02
N PRO A 31 7.14 35.47 -5.18
CA PRO A 31 6.01 35.00 -4.39
C PRO A 31 4.84 34.46 -5.21
N THR A 32 4.74 34.83 -6.49
CA THR A 32 3.63 34.35 -7.37
C THR A 32 3.81 32.89 -7.78
N SER A 33 5.01 32.33 -7.62
CA SER A 33 5.31 30.93 -7.91
C SER A 33 4.87 29.96 -6.80
N VAL A 34 4.37 30.50 -5.66
CA VAL A 34 3.92 29.71 -4.51
C VAL A 34 2.47 29.28 -4.72
N ASP A 35 2.23 27.98 -4.75
CA ASP A 35 0.88 27.42 -4.80
C ASP A 35 0.10 27.71 -3.51
N ASP A 36 -1.20 28.00 -3.67
CA ASP A 36 -2.11 28.10 -2.54
C ASP A 36 -2.26 26.74 -1.84
N ARG A 37 -2.03 26.73 -0.52
CA ARG A 37 -2.21 25.52 0.31
C ARG A 37 -3.65 25.01 0.29
N ASP A 38 -4.60 25.91 0.12
CA ASP A 38 -6.02 25.60 0.15
C ASP A 38 -6.60 25.26 -1.21
N TYR A 39 -5.76 25.29 -2.25
CA TYR A 39 -6.18 24.90 -3.59
C TYR A 39 -6.65 23.44 -3.63
N TYR A 40 -7.90 23.25 -4.04
CA TYR A 40 -8.55 21.93 -4.05
C TYR A 40 -7.84 20.90 -4.95
N GLY A 41 -7.17 21.34 -6.01
CA GLY A 41 -6.39 20.46 -6.88
C GLY A 41 -5.23 19.74 -6.17
N ASN A 42 -4.73 20.30 -5.04
CA ASN A 42 -3.67 19.72 -4.25
C ASN A 42 -4.18 18.81 -3.12
N LYS A 43 -5.49 18.75 -2.93
CA LYS A 43 -6.13 17.94 -1.89
C LYS A 43 -6.68 16.65 -2.48
N ARG A 44 -6.62 15.59 -1.69
CA ARG A 44 -7.21 14.27 -2.02
C ARG A 44 -8.17 13.91 -0.91
N LEU A 45 -9.37 13.49 -1.31
CA LEU A 45 -10.37 12.95 -0.40
C LEU A 45 -10.44 11.44 -0.61
N GLU A 46 -10.04 10.70 0.41
CA GLU A 46 -10.17 9.25 0.42
C GLU A 46 -11.51 8.86 1.06
N LEU A 47 -12.40 8.31 0.25
CA LEU A 47 -13.70 7.85 0.70
C LEU A 47 -13.61 6.43 1.28
N ALA A 48 -14.61 6.06 2.08
CA ALA A 48 -14.67 4.74 2.71
C ALA A 48 -14.57 3.59 1.70
N GLY A 49 -15.15 3.74 0.50
CA GLY A 49 -15.08 2.73 -0.55
C GLY A 49 -13.65 2.46 -1.04
N SER A 50 -12.84 3.51 -1.23
CA SER A 50 -11.44 3.33 -1.65
C SER A 50 -10.59 2.70 -0.54
N LEU A 51 -10.84 3.06 0.71
CA LEU A 51 -10.14 2.46 1.86
C LEU A 51 -10.49 0.99 2.05
N LEU A 52 -11.76 0.63 1.90
CA LEU A 52 -12.21 -0.77 1.96
C LEU A 52 -11.64 -1.60 0.80
N SER A 53 -11.53 -1.02 -0.39
CA SER A 53 -10.92 -1.70 -1.54
C SER A 53 -9.44 -2.02 -1.31
N LEU A 54 -8.68 -1.08 -0.76
CA LEU A 54 -7.28 -1.29 -0.39
C LEU A 54 -7.13 -2.35 0.69
N LEU A 55 -7.99 -2.31 1.72
CA LEU A 55 -8.01 -3.31 2.77
C LEU A 55 -8.32 -4.71 2.23
N PHE A 56 -9.33 -4.82 1.36
CA PHE A 56 -9.68 -6.08 0.71
C PHE A 56 -8.51 -6.62 -0.12
N GLU A 57 -7.86 -5.75 -0.90
CA GLU A 57 -6.69 -6.12 -1.70
C GLU A 57 -5.56 -6.69 -0.81
N ASP A 58 -5.27 -6.07 0.32
CA ASP A 58 -4.25 -6.55 1.25
C ASP A 58 -4.61 -7.90 1.87
N LEU A 59 -5.85 -8.06 2.34
CA LEU A 59 -6.34 -9.33 2.88
C LEU A 59 -6.31 -10.45 1.84
N PHE A 60 -6.68 -10.14 0.61
CA PHE A 60 -6.66 -11.11 -0.50
C PHE A 60 -5.22 -11.50 -0.88
N LYS A 61 -4.30 -10.54 -0.91
CA LYS A 61 -2.87 -10.82 -1.14
C LYS A 61 -2.29 -11.71 -0.04
N ARG A 62 -2.62 -11.48 1.21
CA ARG A 62 -2.18 -12.32 2.35
C ARG A 62 -2.73 -13.74 2.24
N MET A 63 -4.01 -13.88 1.95
CA MET A 63 -4.64 -15.19 1.74
C MET A 63 -3.93 -15.97 0.62
N ASN A 64 -3.69 -15.33 -0.53
CA ASN A 64 -2.99 -15.97 -1.64
C ASN A 64 -1.55 -16.34 -1.28
N PHE A 65 -0.86 -15.51 -0.51
CA PHE A 65 0.49 -15.80 -0.05
C PHE A 65 0.54 -17.01 0.89
N GLU A 66 -0.42 -17.11 1.83
CA GLU A 66 -0.55 -18.26 2.72
C GLU A 66 -0.84 -19.53 1.93
N LEU A 67 -1.78 -19.49 0.98
CA LEU A 67 -2.10 -20.63 0.11
C LEU A 67 -0.89 -21.07 -0.70
N LYS A 68 -0.13 -20.12 -1.25
CA LYS A 68 1.11 -20.42 -1.96
C LYS A 68 2.11 -21.14 -1.05
N GLN A 69 2.32 -20.64 0.17
CA GLN A 69 3.23 -21.29 1.11
C GLN A 69 2.82 -22.73 1.44
N ILE A 70 1.51 -22.96 1.60
CA ILE A 70 0.98 -24.29 1.87
C ILE A 70 1.17 -25.20 0.64
N ALA A 71 0.92 -24.69 -0.55
CA ALA A 71 1.14 -25.42 -1.79
C ALA A 71 2.62 -25.78 -1.99
N ASP A 72 3.53 -24.82 -1.81
CA ASP A 72 4.97 -25.01 -1.95
C ASP A 72 5.54 -26.07 -0.96
N LYS A 73 4.92 -26.18 0.22
CA LYS A 73 5.28 -27.19 1.22
C LYS A 73 4.74 -28.60 0.91
N ASN A 74 3.62 -28.70 0.18
CA ASN A 74 2.92 -29.96 -0.03
C ASN A 74 3.19 -30.56 -1.42
N ILE A 75 3.32 -29.74 -2.47
CA ILE A 75 3.54 -30.20 -3.85
C ILE A 75 4.80 -31.05 -4.00
N PRO A 76 5.96 -30.75 -3.37
CA PRO A 76 7.17 -31.57 -3.48
C PRO A 76 7.07 -32.94 -2.82
N LYS A 77 6.01 -33.23 -2.08
CA LYS A 77 5.87 -34.50 -1.34
C LYS A 77 5.25 -35.57 -2.25
N ILE A 78 5.57 -36.84 -1.94
CA ILE A 78 5.08 -38.03 -2.66
C ILE A 78 3.53 -38.10 -2.76
N LYS A 79 2.81 -37.40 -1.90
CA LYS A 79 1.35 -37.33 -1.86
C LYS A 79 0.76 -36.09 -2.55
N ALA A 80 1.48 -35.44 -3.44
CA ALA A 80 1.02 -34.23 -4.14
C ALA A 80 -0.31 -34.42 -4.90
N ALA A 81 -0.56 -35.62 -5.42
CA ALA A 81 -1.81 -35.96 -6.10
C ALA A 81 -3.07 -35.87 -5.21
N GLN A 82 -2.92 -35.84 -3.90
CA GLN A 82 -4.01 -35.72 -2.93
C GLN A 82 -4.14 -34.29 -2.35
N PHE A 83 -3.35 -33.33 -2.87
CA PHE A 83 -3.41 -31.97 -2.39
C PHE A 83 -4.66 -31.27 -2.93
N ASP A 84 -5.58 -30.98 -2.01
CA ASP A 84 -6.83 -30.27 -2.30
C ASP A 84 -6.71 -28.84 -1.71
N ILE A 85 -6.58 -27.86 -2.58
CA ILE A 85 -6.51 -26.44 -2.23
C ILE A 85 -7.74 -25.98 -1.45
N GLY A 86 -8.93 -26.50 -1.82
CA GLY A 86 -10.19 -26.11 -1.17
C GLY A 86 -10.23 -26.36 0.33
N LYS A 87 -9.54 -27.40 0.81
CA LYS A 87 -9.45 -27.72 2.25
C LYS A 87 -8.55 -26.75 3.03
N HIS A 88 -7.72 -25.98 2.35
CA HIS A 88 -6.77 -25.06 2.96
C HIS A 88 -7.24 -23.60 2.89
N ILE A 89 -8.28 -23.32 2.12
CA ILE A 89 -8.89 -21.99 2.06
C ILE A 89 -9.72 -21.78 3.33
N ARG A 90 -9.34 -20.77 4.11
CA ARG A 90 -10.14 -20.32 5.25
C ARG A 90 -11.23 -19.39 4.73
N SER A 91 -12.48 -19.84 4.78
CA SER A 91 -13.64 -19.08 4.31
C SER A 91 -13.89 -17.79 5.10
N ASP A 92 -13.44 -17.75 6.34
CA ASP A 92 -13.63 -16.65 7.29
C ASP A 92 -12.51 -15.60 7.27
N HIS A 93 -11.38 -15.86 6.58
CA HIS A 93 -10.19 -15.01 6.62
C HIS A 93 -10.48 -13.55 6.22
N ILE A 94 -11.19 -13.36 5.10
CA ILE A 94 -11.53 -12.03 4.58
C ILE A 94 -12.58 -11.37 5.47
N THR A 95 -13.62 -12.12 5.87
CA THR A 95 -14.72 -11.62 6.70
C THR A 95 -14.21 -11.11 8.04
N LEU A 96 -13.46 -11.94 8.77
CA LEU A 96 -12.87 -11.55 10.05
C LEU A 96 -11.87 -10.40 9.90
N GLY A 97 -11.11 -10.37 8.81
CA GLY A 97 -10.20 -9.27 8.51
C GLY A 97 -10.92 -7.94 8.33
N LEU A 98 -12.01 -7.92 7.57
CA LEU A 98 -12.85 -6.75 7.37
C LEU A 98 -13.57 -6.32 8.65
N GLU A 99 -14.18 -7.25 9.37
CA GLU A 99 -14.86 -6.99 10.66
C GLU A 99 -13.90 -6.36 11.66
N ASN A 100 -12.73 -6.94 11.86
CA ASN A 100 -11.72 -6.42 12.77
C ASN A 100 -11.24 -5.02 12.36
N ALA A 101 -11.06 -4.76 11.08
CA ALA A 101 -10.62 -3.46 10.59
C ALA A 101 -11.70 -2.38 10.81
N ILE A 102 -12.97 -2.70 10.58
CA ILE A 102 -14.09 -1.79 10.79
C ILE A 102 -14.31 -1.55 12.28
N ALA A 103 -14.27 -2.60 13.10
CA ALA A 103 -14.49 -2.51 14.55
C ALA A 103 -13.39 -1.73 15.27
N THR A 104 -12.14 -1.83 14.81
CA THR A 104 -11.00 -1.23 15.52
C THR A 104 -10.51 0.07 14.90
N VAL A 105 -11.15 0.65 13.89
CA VAL A 105 -10.75 1.92 13.20
C VAL A 105 -9.23 2.12 13.04
N ARG A 106 -8.48 1.51 13.93
CA ARG A 106 -7.02 1.58 14.11
C ARG A 106 -6.25 1.06 12.88
N ASN A 107 -6.80 0.08 12.18
CA ASN A 107 -6.13 -0.54 11.04
C ASN A 107 -6.26 0.29 9.74
N VAL A 108 -7.31 1.09 9.61
CA VAL A 108 -7.49 1.98 8.45
C VAL A 108 -6.45 3.12 8.48
N LEU A 109 -6.11 3.61 9.68
CA LEU A 109 -5.07 4.62 9.86
C LEU A 109 -3.66 4.04 9.65
N ILE A 110 -3.42 2.78 10.01
CA ILE A 110 -2.13 2.11 9.85
C ILE A 110 -1.84 1.84 8.36
N ILE A 111 -2.83 1.42 7.58
CA ILE A 111 -2.68 1.22 6.13
C ILE A 111 -2.26 2.52 5.45
N ASN A 112 -2.85 3.65 5.82
CA ASN A 112 -2.47 4.96 5.30
C ASN A 112 -1.07 5.43 5.76
N PHE A 113 -0.57 4.92 6.89
CA PHE A 113 0.77 5.27 7.39
C PHE A 113 1.88 4.45 6.74
N PHE A 114 1.63 3.20 6.35
CA PHE A 114 2.62 2.32 5.72
C PHE A 114 2.66 2.41 4.18
N LEU A 115 1.64 2.98 3.53
CA LEU A 115 1.56 3.13 2.07
C LEU A 115 1.96 4.54 1.59
N LYS A 116 2.38 5.41 2.50
CA LYS A 116 3.04 6.69 2.19
C LYS A 116 4.55 6.50 2.30
#